data_c82c6edc05fbc53c1e495b4acebb3dd1
#
_entry.id   c82c6edc05fbc53c1e495b4acebb3dd1
#
_cell.length_a   1.000
_cell.length_b   1.000
_cell.length_c   1.000
_cell.angle_alpha   90.00
_cell.angle_beta   90.00
_cell.angle_gamma   90.00
#
_symmetry.space_group_name_H-M   'P 1'
#
loop_
_entity.id
_entity.type
_entity.pdbx_description
1 polymer ?
#
loop_
_entity_poly.entity_id
_entity_poly.type
_entity_poly.pdbx_seq_one_letter_code
_entity_poly.pdbx_strand_id
1 'polypeptide(L)'
;VFRNYLDKYKNNINFVSVCCNLQKVIESMQSRTHIIKINQPSTDEIRTIMNKIVEQENIIIDEESKDYLVNISENSIRLLINYLEKMYILGKPITIELCKQLVSNISYDALEEYFHCIKNKQLNTAIKILYNIHDYGYSVIDILDCFICFVKQTNILSEDTKYEIIPFLCKYITVFHNIHEDGIELALFTNNLYNLFHS
;
A
#
# COMPACT_ATOMS: atom_id res chain seq x y z
N VAL A 1 -15.00 -31.49 9.21
CA VAL A 1 -14.26 -32.21 10.28
C VAL A 1 -14.14 -31.35 11.54
N PHE A 2 -13.68 -30.10 11.50
CA PHE A 2 -13.44 -29.24 12.67
C PHE A 2 -14.69 -28.94 13.51
N ARG A 3 -15.86 -28.79 12.87
CA ARG A 3 -17.16 -28.57 13.54
C ARG A 3 -17.46 -29.61 14.62
N ASN A 4 -17.19 -30.89 14.31
CA ASN A 4 -17.48 -31.99 15.24
C ASN A 4 -16.59 -31.92 16.50
N TYR A 5 -15.38 -31.40 16.36
CA TYR A 5 -14.47 -31.20 17.51
C TYR A 5 -14.92 -30.05 18.42
N LEU A 6 -15.48 -28.96 17.85
CA LEU A 6 -16.05 -27.86 18.64
C LEU A 6 -17.19 -28.37 19.54
N ASP A 7 -18.10 -29.17 18.98
CA ASP A 7 -19.24 -29.71 19.72
C ASP A 7 -18.79 -30.76 20.76
N LYS A 8 -17.81 -31.60 20.42
CA LYS A 8 -17.32 -32.69 21.28
C LYS A 8 -16.51 -32.19 22.49
N TYR A 9 -15.71 -31.16 22.32
CA TYR A 9 -14.73 -30.72 23.33
C TYR A 9 -15.09 -29.38 23.99
N LYS A 10 -16.29 -28.85 23.76
CA LYS A 10 -16.74 -27.54 24.25
C LYS A 10 -16.56 -27.29 25.76
N ASN A 11 -16.55 -28.35 26.57
CA ASN A 11 -16.42 -28.23 28.01
C ASN A 11 -14.95 -28.32 28.51
N ASN A 12 -14.05 -28.83 27.68
CA ASN A 12 -12.67 -29.13 28.06
C ASN A 12 -11.64 -28.25 27.34
N ILE A 13 -12.00 -27.68 26.17
CA ILE A 13 -11.07 -26.94 25.33
C ILE A 13 -11.73 -25.64 24.86
N ASN A 14 -11.02 -24.55 25.00
CA ASN A 14 -11.39 -23.27 24.39
C ASN A 14 -10.69 -23.10 23.06
N PHE A 15 -11.45 -22.77 22.03
CA PHE A 15 -10.93 -22.53 20.67
C PHE A 15 -10.93 -21.04 20.39
N VAL A 16 -9.79 -20.50 19.94
CA VAL A 16 -9.64 -19.14 19.44
C VAL A 16 -9.22 -19.23 17.99
N SER A 17 -10.03 -18.64 17.11
CA SER A 17 -9.76 -18.58 15.66
C SER A 17 -9.67 -17.13 15.22
N VAL A 18 -8.66 -16.81 14.41
CA VAL A 18 -8.46 -15.47 13.85
C VAL A 18 -8.67 -15.54 12.34
N CYS A 19 -9.46 -14.63 11.80
CA CYS A 19 -9.68 -14.51 10.35
C CYS A 19 -9.77 -13.06 9.93
N CYS A 20 -9.35 -12.76 8.71
CA CYS A 20 -9.47 -11.41 8.11
C CYS A 20 -10.82 -11.20 7.43
N ASN A 21 -11.49 -12.27 7.01
CA ASN A 21 -12.77 -12.19 6.31
C ASN A 21 -13.78 -13.18 6.90
N LEU A 22 -14.74 -12.64 7.64
CA LEU A 22 -15.78 -13.44 8.26
C LEU A 22 -16.68 -14.17 7.23
N GLN A 23 -16.92 -13.57 6.05
CA GLN A 23 -17.76 -14.16 5.02
C GLN A 23 -17.20 -15.47 4.45
N LYS A 24 -15.88 -15.67 4.53
CA LYS A 24 -15.23 -16.93 4.14
C LYS A 24 -15.31 -18.01 5.21
N VAL A 25 -15.75 -17.68 6.42
CA VAL A 25 -15.94 -18.65 7.51
C VAL A 25 -17.33 -19.27 7.38
N ILE A 26 -17.39 -20.59 7.35
CA ILE A 26 -18.65 -21.33 7.21
C ILE A 26 -19.63 -20.96 8.35
N GLU A 27 -20.88 -20.77 8.01
CA GLU A 27 -21.94 -20.32 8.92
C GLU A 27 -22.08 -21.22 10.17
N SER A 28 -21.88 -22.53 10.00
CA SER A 28 -21.92 -23.51 11.09
C SER A 28 -20.80 -23.32 12.13
N MET A 29 -19.71 -22.62 11.82
CA MET A 29 -18.69 -22.21 12.78
C MET A 29 -19.04 -20.87 13.42
N GLN A 30 -19.54 -19.92 12.63
CA GLN A 30 -19.96 -18.62 13.15
C GLN A 30 -21.03 -18.75 14.24
N SER A 31 -22.01 -19.67 14.04
CA SER A 31 -23.08 -19.93 15.02
C SER A 31 -22.61 -20.58 16.33
N ARG A 32 -21.38 -21.10 16.42
CA ARG A 32 -20.82 -21.80 17.58
C ARG A 32 -19.72 -21.03 18.29
N THR A 33 -19.39 -19.85 17.79
CA THR A 33 -18.31 -19.02 18.33
C THR A 33 -18.82 -17.62 18.64
N HIS A 34 -18.24 -16.97 19.64
CA HIS A 34 -18.41 -15.54 19.85
C HIS A 34 -17.52 -14.77 18.87
N ILE A 35 -18.13 -13.94 18.05
CA ILE A 35 -17.42 -13.13 17.08
C ILE A 35 -17.01 -11.83 17.75
N ILE A 36 -15.69 -11.60 17.83
CA ILE A 36 -15.11 -10.34 18.29
C ILE A 36 -14.52 -9.64 17.08
N LYS A 37 -15.10 -8.49 16.73
CA LYS A 37 -14.59 -7.67 15.63
C LYS A 37 -13.53 -6.73 16.14
N ILE A 38 -12.31 -6.86 15.61
CA ILE A 38 -11.21 -5.93 15.84
C ILE A 38 -11.19 -4.95 14.66
N ASN A 39 -11.43 -3.67 14.92
CA ASN A 39 -11.36 -2.63 13.91
C ASN A 39 -9.89 -2.27 13.64
N GLN A 40 -9.64 -1.68 12.45
CA GLN A 40 -8.34 -1.05 12.20
C GLN A 40 -8.15 0.11 13.17
N PRO A 41 -6.91 0.34 13.63
CA PRO A 41 -6.61 1.47 14.49
C PRO A 41 -6.88 2.79 13.76
N SER A 42 -7.31 3.79 14.51
CA SER A 42 -7.44 5.15 14.01
C SER A 42 -6.06 5.80 13.81
N THR A 43 -6.02 6.89 13.05
CA THR A 43 -4.79 7.68 12.83
C THR A 43 -4.18 8.16 14.16
N ASP A 44 -5.02 8.56 15.13
CA ASP A 44 -4.58 9.00 16.44
C ASP A 44 -3.97 7.86 17.28
N GLU A 45 -4.54 6.66 17.18
CA GLU A 45 -3.98 5.48 17.83
C GLU A 45 -2.63 5.09 17.22
N ILE A 46 -2.51 5.14 15.89
CA ILE A 46 -1.24 4.92 15.17
C ILE A 46 -0.19 5.94 15.61
N ARG A 47 -0.56 7.23 15.71
CA ARG A 47 0.33 8.29 16.19
C ARG A 47 0.77 8.04 17.63
N THR A 48 -0.13 7.60 18.48
CA THR A 48 0.18 7.26 19.89
C THR A 48 1.17 6.11 20.00
N ILE A 49 0.98 5.06 19.19
CA ILE A 49 1.90 3.91 19.12
C ILE A 49 3.27 4.36 18.62
N MET A 50 3.31 5.18 17.56
CA MET A 50 4.55 5.71 17.01
C MET A 50 5.34 6.52 18.03
N ASN A 51 4.70 7.47 18.73
CA ASN A 51 5.35 8.29 19.74
C ASN A 51 5.93 7.43 20.87
N LYS A 52 5.19 6.40 21.31
CA LYS A 52 5.68 5.46 22.32
C LYS A 52 6.95 4.72 21.86
N ILE A 53 7.00 4.27 20.61
CA ILE A 53 8.19 3.60 20.04
C ILE A 53 9.35 4.57 19.92
N VAL A 54 9.10 5.77 19.38
CA VAL A 54 10.12 6.83 19.21
C VAL A 54 10.76 7.20 20.54
N GLU A 55 9.97 7.32 21.62
CA GLU A 55 10.48 7.59 22.97
C GLU A 55 11.27 6.42 23.55
N GLN A 56 10.79 5.19 23.40
CA GLN A 56 11.45 3.99 23.94
C GLN A 56 12.78 3.69 23.26
N GLU A 57 12.86 3.89 21.95
CA GLU A 57 14.06 3.61 21.13
C GLU A 57 14.94 4.84 20.95
N ASN A 58 14.59 6.00 21.55
CA ASN A 58 15.32 7.27 21.40
C ASN A 58 15.55 7.68 19.95
N ILE A 59 14.54 7.52 19.10
CA ILE A 59 14.61 7.88 17.67
C ILE A 59 14.48 9.40 17.52
N ILE A 60 15.43 10.02 16.82
CA ILE A 60 15.37 11.45 16.52
C ILE A 60 14.58 11.64 15.22
N ILE A 61 13.37 12.18 15.32
CA ILE A 61 12.45 12.38 14.20
C ILE A 61 11.70 13.72 14.36
N ASP A 62 11.53 14.45 13.27
CA ASP A 62 10.74 15.68 13.24
C ASP A 62 9.22 15.41 13.12
N GLU A 63 8.38 16.40 13.45
CA GLU A 63 6.91 16.24 13.44
C GLU A 63 6.36 16.05 12.01
N GLU A 64 6.96 16.67 11.00
CA GLU A 64 6.56 16.52 9.60
C GLU A 64 6.80 15.08 9.11
N SER A 65 7.93 14.50 9.48
CA SER A 65 8.24 13.10 9.19
C SER A 65 7.30 12.14 9.92
N LYS A 66 6.90 12.45 11.15
CA LYS A 66 5.91 11.67 11.88
C LYS A 66 4.57 11.65 11.17
N ASP A 67 4.08 12.82 10.76
CA ASP A 67 2.81 12.94 10.01
C ASP A 67 2.86 12.17 8.69
N TYR A 68 3.97 12.27 7.98
CA TYR A 68 4.20 11.54 6.75
C TYR A 68 4.17 10.02 6.95
N LEU A 69 4.86 9.50 7.98
CA LEU A 69 4.89 8.07 8.29
C LEU A 69 3.51 7.51 8.71
N VAL A 70 2.76 8.27 9.50
CA VAL A 70 1.39 7.90 9.88
C VAL A 70 0.50 7.79 8.66
N ASN A 71 0.57 8.76 7.75
CA ASN A 71 -0.24 8.77 6.52
C ASN A 71 0.09 7.60 5.60
N ILE A 72 1.37 7.32 5.39
CA ILE A 72 1.83 6.23 4.51
C ILE A 72 1.62 4.84 5.11
N SER A 73 1.55 4.73 6.44
CA SER A 73 1.29 3.44 7.09
C SER A 73 -0.13 2.89 6.83
N GLU A 74 -1.03 3.68 6.24
CA GLU A 74 -2.43 3.30 5.91
C GLU A 74 -3.15 2.60 7.08
N ASN A 75 -2.94 3.11 8.28
CA ASN A 75 -3.44 2.54 9.54
C ASN A 75 -2.93 1.12 9.85
N SER A 76 -1.82 0.70 9.25
CA SER A 76 -1.16 -0.57 9.52
C SER A 76 -0.02 -0.40 10.52
N ILE A 77 -0.21 -0.89 11.75
CA ILE A 77 0.84 -0.89 12.80
C ILE A 77 2.10 -1.62 12.30
N ARG A 78 1.93 -2.71 11.55
CA ARG A 78 3.06 -3.49 11.01
C ARG A 78 3.91 -2.66 10.06
N LEU A 79 3.28 -1.93 9.12
CA LEU A 79 4.01 -1.07 8.19
C LEU A 79 4.73 0.05 8.92
N LEU A 80 4.06 0.69 9.87
CA LEU A 80 4.67 1.74 10.70
C LEU A 80 5.94 1.23 11.41
N ILE A 81 5.85 0.08 12.08
CA ILE A 81 6.99 -0.51 12.80
C ILE A 81 8.13 -0.83 11.82
N ASN A 82 7.82 -1.44 10.66
CA ASN A 82 8.84 -1.75 9.67
C ASN A 82 9.55 -0.48 9.15
N TYR A 83 8.83 0.61 8.97
CA TYR A 83 9.44 1.88 8.54
C TYR A 83 10.33 2.47 9.65
N LEU A 84 9.85 2.49 10.89
CA LEU A 84 10.65 2.95 12.03
C LEU A 84 11.90 2.10 12.24
N GLU A 85 11.81 0.78 12.08
CA GLU A 85 12.95 -0.13 12.18
C GLU A 85 13.99 0.14 11.09
N LYS A 86 13.57 0.30 9.82
CA LYS A 86 14.47 0.68 8.73
C LYS A 86 15.23 1.97 9.05
N MET A 87 14.54 2.96 9.59
CA MET A 87 15.12 4.26 9.93
C MET A 87 16.06 4.17 11.16
N TYR A 88 15.67 3.39 12.17
CA TYR A 88 16.49 3.13 13.34
C TYR A 88 17.85 2.49 12.97
N ILE A 89 17.83 1.48 12.08
CA ILE A 89 19.05 0.80 11.61
C ILE A 89 20.03 1.77 10.95
N LEU A 90 19.55 2.82 10.29
CA LEU A 90 20.43 3.83 9.67
C LEU A 90 21.15 4.72 10.68
N GLY A 91 20.64 4.84 11.90
CA GLY A 91 21.26 5.61 12.98
C GLY A 91 21.41 7.11 12.69
N LYS A 92 20.58 7.67 11.80
CA LYS A 92 20.56 9.09 11.41
C LYS A 92 19.28 9.77 11.89
N PRO A 93 19.30 11.10 12.14
CA PRO A 93 18.07 11.84 12.36
C PRO A 93 17.12 11.66 11.17
N ILE A 94 15.85 11.39 11.48
CA ILE A 94 14.83 11.11 10.47
C ILE A 94 14.24 12.44 10.00
N THR A 95 14.49 12.77 8.74
CA THR A 95 13.95 13.94 8.03
C THR A 95 12.96 13.48 6.96
N ILE A 96 12.13 14.40 6.50
CA ILE A 96 11.11 14.11 5.47
C ILE A 96 11.73 13.56 4.18
N GLU A 97 12.92 14.08 3.78
CA GLU A 97 13.64 13.60 2.60
C GLU A 97 14.09 12.15 2.78
N LEU A 98 14.59 11.81 3.96
CA LEU A 98 15.00 10.45 4.30
C LEU A 98 13.80 9.51 4.31
N CYS A 99 12.66 9.97 4.87
CA CYS A 99 11.40 9.22 4.84
C CYS A 99 10.98 8.92 3.40
N LYS A 100 10.95 9.91 2.52
CA LYS A 100 10.58 9.73 1.11
C LYS A 100 11.48 8.74 0.38
N GLN A 101 12.78 8.73 0.67
CA GLN A 101 13.74 7.80 0.06
C GLN A 101 13.60 6.36 0.54
N LEU A 102 13.28 6.15 1.82
CA LEU A 102 13.29 4.83 2.46
C LEU A 102 11.94 4.14 2.49
N VAL A 103 10.87 4.92 2.53
CA VAL A 103 9.51 4.42 2.73
C VAL A 103 8.83 4.10 1.41
N SER A 104 9.01 4.92 0.38
CA SER A 104 8.52 4.58 -0.94
C SER A 104 9.45 3.55 -1.57
N ASN A 105 8.98 2.33 -1.70
CA ASN A 105 9.66 1.35 -2.54
C ASN A 105 9.88 1.90 -3.97
N ILE A 106 8.92 2.67 -4.46
CA ILE A 106 8.99 3.43 -5.72
C ILE A 106 8.91 4.91 -5.37
N SER A 107 9.90 5.69 -5.82
CA SER A 107 9.93 7.13 -5.54
C SER A 107 8.70 7.83 -6.14
N TYR A 108 7.97 8.58 -5.33
CA TYR A 108 6.88 9.41 -5.82
C TYR A 108 7.36 10.48 -6.78
N ASP A 109 8.60 10.95 -6.62
CA ASP A 109 9.22 11.91 -7.55
C ASP A 109 9.33 11.31 -8.97
N ALA A 110 9.65 10.01 -9.09
CA ALA A 110 9.68 9.32 -10.39
C ALA A 110 8.28 9.19 -11.00
N LEU A 111 7.24 8.99 -10.18
CA LEU A 111 5.86 8.98 -10.65
C LEU A 111 5.36 10.37 -11.04
N GLU A 112 5.79 11.41 -10.33
CA GLU A 112 5.53 12.80 -10.72
C GLU A 112 6.15 13.12 -12.08
N GLU A 113 7.43 12.78 -12.26
CA GLU A 113 8.12 12.94 -13.54
C GLU A 113 7.41 12.17 -14.67
N TYR A 114 6.97 10.94 -14.39
CA TYR A 114 6.19 10.15 -15.33
C TYR A 114 4.91 10.88 -15.78
N PHE A 115 4.11 11.40 -14.85
CA PHE A 115 2.89 12.13 -15.19
C PHE A 115 3.19 13.45 -15.92
N HIS A 116 4.28 14.13 -15.59
CA HIS A 116 4.74 15.29 -16.35
C HIS A 116 5.10 14.93 -17.80
N CYS A 117 5.78 13.78 -18.00
CA CYS A 117 6.09 13.29 -19.34
C CYS A 117 4.81 12.95 -20.14
N ILE A 118 3.81 12.33 -19.49
CA ILE A 118 2.51 12.05 -20.14
C ILE A 118 1.84 13.35 -20.57
N LYS A 119 1.72 14.34 -19.67
CA LYS A 119 1.12 15.66 -20.00
C LYS A 119 1.84 16.38 -21.12
N ASN A 120 3.18 16.28 -21.16
CA ASN A 120 4.03 16.94 -22.18
C ASN A 120 4.18 16.14 -23.47
N LYS A 121 3.39 15.08 -23.70
CA LYS A 121 3.41 14.23 -24.89
C LYS A 121 4.75 13.50 -25.13
N GLN A 122 5.48 13.20 -24.07
CA GLN A 122 6.77 12.50 -24.12
C GLN A 122 6.62 11.01 -23.79
N LEU A 123 5.87 10.27 -24.61
CA LEU A 123 5.53 8.87 -24.37
C LEU A 123 6.77 7.98 -24.15
N ASN A 124 7.79 8.12 -24.99
CA ASN A 124 9.00 7.28 -24.89
C ASN A 124 9.76 7.50 -23.57
N THR A 125 9.79 8.72 -23.05
CA THR A 125 10.42 9.03 -21.77
C THR A 125 9.61 8.44 -20.62
N ALA A 126 8.29 8.56 -20.66
CA ALA A 126 7.40 7.97 -19.65
C ALA A 126 7.57 6.44 -19.59
N ILE A 127 7.61 5.75 -20.73
CA ILE A 127 7.84 4.31 -20.79
C ILE A 127 9.20 3.96 -20.17
N LYS A 128 10.26 4.71 -20.45
CA LYS A 128 11.59 4.47 -19.87
C LYS A 128 11.61 4.60 -18.35
N ILE A 129 10.87 5.55 -17.79
CA ILE A 129 10.77 5.70 -16.34
C ILE A 129 10.19 4.42 -15.71
N LEU A 130 9.09 3.88 -16.26
CA LEU A 130 8.52 2.65 -15.72
C LEU A 130 9.42 1.43 -15.91
N TYR A 131 10.09 1.32 -17.06
CA TYR A 131 11.08 0.24 -17.26
C TYR A 131 12.25 0.34 -16.29
N ASN A 132 12.75 1.54 -16.00
CA ASN A 132 13.80 1.71 -15.00
C ASN A 132 13.34 1.22 -13.62
N ILE A 133 12.08 1.53 -13.22
CA ILE A 133 11.52 1.05 -11.96
C ILE A 133 11.42 -0.48 -11.97
N HIS A 134 10.94 -1.07 -13.06
CA HIS A 134 10.85 -2.52 -13.23
C HIS A 134 12.23 -3.20 -13.20
N ASP A 135 13.23 -2.60 -13.82
CA ASP A 135 14.61 -3.12 -13.87
C ASP A 135 15.30 -3.09 -12.49
N TYR A 136 14.83 -2.24 -11.56
CA TYR A 136 15.21 -2.31 -10.15
C TYR A 136 14.65 -3.53 -9.42
N GLY A 137 13.76 -4.31 -10.05
CA GLY A 137 13.21 -5.55 -9.52
C GLY A 137 11.78 -5.45 -8.97
N TYR A 138 11.07 -4.34 -9.22
CA TYR A 138 9.66 -4.24 -8.86
C TYR A 138 8.78 -4.98 -9.86
N SER A 139 7.79 -5.74 -9.35
CA SER A 139 6.80 -6.38 -10.22
C SER A 139 5.86 -5.36 -10.86
N VAL A 140 5.23 -5.74 -11.97
CA VAL A 140 4.23 -4.87 -12.63
C VAL A 140 3.09 -4.53 -11.68
N ILE A 141 2.64 -5.49 -10.86
CA ILE A 141 1.59 -5.29 -9.87
C ILE A 141 2.04 -4.28 -8.80
N ASP A 142 3.25 -4.42 -8.26
CA ASP A 142 3.78 -3.48 -7.25
C ASP A 142 3.83 -2.04 -7.78
N ILE A 143 4.22 -1.89 -9.06
CA ILE A 143 4.24 -0.59 -9.74
C ILE A 143 2.82 -0.01 -9.83
N LEU A 144 1.84 -0.81 -10.25
CA LEU A 144 0.45 -0.36 -10.39
C LEU A 144 -0.22 -0.06 -9.04
N ASP A 145 0.07 -0.84 -8.01
CA ASP A 145 -0.41 -0.57 -6.64
C ASP A 145 0.17 0.74 -6.09
N CYS A 146 1.47 0.99 -6.35
CA CYS A 146 2.09 2.27 -6.01
C CYS A 146 1.45 3.44 -6.78
N PHE A 147 1.08 3.25 -8.06
CA PHE A 147 0.34 4.25 -8.83
C PHE A 147 -1.00 4.61 -8.19
N ILE A 148 -1.78 3.64 -7.72
CA ILE A 148 -3.06 3.91 -7.04
C ILE A 148 -2.83 4.75 -5.80
N CYS A 149 -1.84 4.40 -4.96
CA CYS A 149 -1.51 5.17 -3.77
C CYS A 149 -1.08 6.59 -4.12
N PHE A 150 -0.24 6.75 -5.13
CA PHE A 150 0.21 8.05 -5.62
C PHE A 150 -0.96 8.90 -6.16
N VAL A 151 -1.81 8.36 -7.03
CA VAL A 151 -2.95 9.08 -7.62
C VAL A 151 -3.91 9.57 -6.54
N LYS A 152 -4.16 8.80 -5.49
CA LYS A 152 -4.99 9.21 -4.36
C LYS A 152 -4.42 10.42 -3.59
N GLN A 153 -3.10 10.49 -3.45
CA GLN A 153 -2.43 11.46 -2.57
C GLN A 153 -1.91 12.70 -3.31
N THR A 154 -1.66 12.59 -4.62
CA THR A 154 -1.05 13.68 -5.38
C THR A 154 -1.99 14.86 -5.58
N ASN A 155 -1.42 16.07 -5.54
CA ASN A 155 -2.12 17.32 -5.88
C ASN A 155 -1.86 17.77 -7.34
N ILE A 156 -1.07 17.02 -8.11
CA ILE A 156 -0.71 17.36 -9.51
C ILE A 156 -1.88 17.08 -10.47
N LEU A 157 -2.75 16.14 -10.08
CA LEU A 157 -3.92 15.73 -10.86
C LEU A 157 -5.19 16.39 -10.29
N SER A 158 -6.08 16.84 -11.18
CA SER A 158 -7.41 17.28 -10.78
C SER A 158 -8.25 16.08 -10.30
N GLU A 159 -9.23 16.33 -9.46
CA GLU A 159 -10.12 15.28 -8.97
C GLU A 159 -10.83 14.53 -10.13
N ASP A 160 -11.28 15.25 -11.14
CA ASP A 160 -11.91 14.63 -12.33
C ASP A 160 -10.96 13.64 -13.01
N THR A 161 -9.70 14.06 -13.21
CA THR A 161 -8.67 13.19 -13.79
C THR A 161 -8.40 11.96 -12.92
N LYS A 162 -8.39 12.10 -11.59
CA LYS A 162 -8.25 10.96 -10.67
C LYS A 162 -9.40 9.97 -10.81
N TYR A 163 -10.65 10.45 -10.94
CA TYR A 163 -11.82 9.61 -11.14
C TYR A 163 -11.78 8.82 -12.45
N GLU A 164 -11.13 9.33 -13.48
CA GLU A 164 -10.92 8.60 -14.74
C GLU A 164 -9.79 7.58 -14.66
N ILE A 165 -8.69 7.93 -13.99
CA ILE A 165 -7.49 7.08 -13.91
C ILE A 165 -7.70 5.88 -12.97
N ILE A 166 -8.37 6.06 -11.82
CA ILE A 166 -8.52 4.99 -10.82
C ILE A 166 -9.23 3.75 -11.38
N PRO A 167 -10.39 3.84 -12.06
CA PRO A 167 -11.02 2.68 -12.68
C PRO A 167 -10.16 2.00 -13.74
N PHE A 168 -9.39 2.80 -14.50
CA PHE A 168 -8.46 2.30 -15.48
C PHE A 168 -7.33 1.47 -14.82
N LEU A 169 -6.71 1.98 -13.75
CA LEU A 169 -5.72 1.25 -12.97
C LEU A 169 -6.29 -0.05 -12.38
N CYS A 170 -7.47 0.01 -11.77
CA CYS A 170 -8.13 -1.17 -11.20
C CYS A 170 -8.37 -2.26 -12.24
N LYS A 171 -8.71 -1.87 -13.47
CA LYS A 171 -8.88 -2.83 -14.58
C LYS A 171 -7.58 -3.57 -14.89
N TYR A 172 -6.46 -2.86 -14.99
CA TYR A 172 -5.15 -3.47 -15.23
C TYR A 172 -4.74 -4.40 -14.08
N ILE A 173 -4.84 -3.97 -12.84
CA ILE A 173 -4.53 -4.81 -11.68
C ILE A 173 -5.38 -6.09 -11.67
N THR A 174 -6.67 -5.99 -11.97
CA THR A 174 -7.54 -7.18 -12.04
C THR A 174 -7.10 -8.18 -13.10
N VAL A 175 -6.60 -7.70 -14.23
CA VAL A 175 -6.07 -8.55 -15.30
C VAL A 175 -4.80 -9.28 -14.82
N PHE A 176 -3.86 -8.59 -14.19
CA PHE A 176 -2.59 -9.17 -13.75
C PHE A 176 -2.71 -10.15 -12.59
N HIS A 177 -3.74 -10.05 -11.77
CA HIS A 177 -4.02 -11.09 -10.77
C HIS A 177 -4.36 -12.46 -11.39
N ASN A 178 -4.74 -12.50 -12.65
CA ASN A 178 -5.18 -13.72 -13.35
C ASN A 178 -4.24 -14.16 -14.47
N ILE A 179 -3.31 -13.32 -14.89
CA ILE A 179 -2.41 -13.57 -16.03
C ILE A 179 -0.97 -13.37 -15.57
N HIS A 180 -0.04 -14.07 -16.22
CA HIS A 180 1.39 -13.91 -15.93
C HIS A 180 1.86 -12.50 -16.32
N GLU A 181 2.62 -11.86 -15.43
CA GLU A 181 3.15 -10.52 -15.62
C GLU A 181 4.23 -10.50 -16.71
N ASP A 182 4.14 -9.54 -17.63
CA ASP A 182 5.17 -9.25 -18.61
C ASP A 182 5.47 -7.75 -18.63
N GLY A 183 6.75 -7.38 -18.70
CA GLY A 183 7.19 -5.98 -18.77
C GLY A 183 6.60 -5.21 -19.95
N ILE A 184 6.21 -5.89 -21.05
CA ILE A 184 5.54 -5.29 -22.22
C ILE A 184 4.23 -4.58 -21.81
N GLU A 185 3.58 -5.07 -20.77
CA GLU A 185 2.33 -4.50 -20.28
C GLU A 185 2.50 -3.09 -19.71
N LEU A 186 3.68 -2.75 -19.20
CA LEU A 186 3.98 -1.39 -18.75
C LEU A 186 3.98 -0.40 -19.93
N ALA A 187 4.45 -0.82 -21.08
CA ALA A 187 4.41 0.01 -22.29
C ALA A 187 2.97 0.17 -22.81
N LEU A 188 2.18 -0.91 -22.82
CA LEU A 188 0.76 -0.88 -23.20
C LEU A 188 -0.06 -0.05 -22.21
N PHE A 189 0.18 -0.21 -20.93
CA PHE A 189 -0.42 0.62 -19.87
C PHE A 189 -0.13 2.10 -20.11
N THR A 190 1.16 2.45 -20.33
CA THR A 190 1.57 3.84 -20.55
C THR A 190 0.92 4.42 -21.82
N ASN A 191 0.88 3.65 -22.90
CA ASN A 191 0.24 4.10 -24.14
C ASN A 191 -1.26 4.34 -23.98
N ASN A 192 -1.95 3.46 -23.27
CA ASN A 192 -3.38 3.60 -23.02
C ASN A 192 -3.68 4.75 -22.06
N LEU A 193 -2.84 4.96 -21.04
CA LEU A 193 -2.95 6.11 -20.15
C LEU A 193 -2.68 7.42 -20.90
N TYR A 194 -1.68 7.42 -21.79
CA TYR A 194 -1.38 8.58 -22.65
C TYR A 194 -2.58 8.95 -23.53
N ASN A 195 -3.24 7.97 -24.16
CA ASN A 195 -4.43 8.21 -24.95
C ASN A 195 -5.58 8.77 -24.13
N LEU A 196 -5.76 8.32 -22.89
CA LEU A 196 -6.77 8.83 -21.97
C LEU A 196 -6.55 10.32 -21.62
N PHE A 197 -5.30 10.78 -21.54
CA PHE A 197 -4.97 12.19 -21.28
C PHE A 197 -5.10 13.09 -22.52
N HIS A 198 -5.11 12.53 -23.70
CA HIS A 198 -5.03 13.29 -24.97
C HIS A 198 -6.23 13.03 -25.90
N SER A 199 -7.20 12.20 -25.47
CA SER A 199 -8.49 12.05 -26.14
C SER A 199 -9.42 13.17 -25.76
#